data_a5133b4e8fd1a63b94b9e46f6f4e2d58
#
_entry.id   a5133b4e8fd1a63b94b9e46f6f4e2d58
#
_cell.length_a   1.000
_cell.length_b   1.000
_cell.length_c   1.000
_cell.angle_alpha   90.00
_cell.angle_beta   90.00
_cell.angle_gamma   90.00
#
_symmetry.space_group_name_H-M   'P 1'
#
loop_
_entity.id
_entity.type
_entity.pdbx_description
1 polymer ?
#
loop_
_entity_poly.entity_id
_entity_poly.type
_entity_poly.pdbx_seq_one_letter_code
_entity_poly.pdbx_strand_id
1 'polypeptide(L)'
;GELIEVAGSEAGKTIDQADPEVSDAVDFCHHYANASLQLTDEAYMAGARFVPVDVTVVASPWNFPVAIPVGGVAAALAAGSAVILKPAPPAKRCAAELVAAFHEAGVPRDLVVLAPLDDGDVSRYLVTHEGVDRVVLTGSYDTARLFRSWKPDMHLLGETSGKNAIIVT
;
A
#
# COMPACT_ATOMS: atom_id res chain seq x y z
N GLY A 1 13.41 7.78 -14.37
CA GLY A 1 12.41 8.52 -15.02
C GLY A 1 11.48 9.25 -14.08
N GLU A 2 10.26 9.33 -14.50
CA GLU A 2 9.20 10.19 -13.98
C GLU A 2 8.93 10.03 -12.48
N LEU A 3 8.83 8.80 -12.00
CA LEU A 3 8.65 8.53 -10.55
C LEU A 3 9.81 9.07 -9.70
N ILE A 4 11.05 9.00 -10.19
CA ILE A 4 12.22 9.57 -9.47
C ILE A 4 12.11 11.09 -9.39
N GLU A 5 11.72 11.75 -10.49
CA GLU A 5 11.54 13.21 -10.53
C GLU A 5 10.42 13.68 -9.59
N VAL A 6 9.30 12.95 -9.59
CA VAL A 6 8.17 13.28 -8.70
C VAL A 6 8.55 13.03 -7.25
N ALA A 7 9.21 11.92 -6.91
CA ALA A 7 9.68 11.64 -5.56
C ALA A 7 10.68 12.72 -5.07
N GLY A 8 11.57 13.16 -5.95
CA GLY A 8 12.49 14.27 -5.65
C GLY A 8 11.77 15.60 -5.41
N SER A 9 10.83 15.95 -6.30
CA SER A 9 10.15 17.25 -6.24
C SER A 9 9.07 17.35 -5.16
N GLU A 10 8.42 16.24 -4.80
CA GLU A 10 7.34 16.21 -3.82
C GLU A 10 7.82 15.82 -2.41
N ALA A 11 8.60 14.74 -2.31
CA ALA A 11 9.04 14.19 -1.02
C ALA A 11 10.48 14.58 -0.66
N GLY A 12 11.18 15.37 -1.49
CA GLY A 12 12.52 15.84 -1.23
C GLY A 12 13.61 14.75 -1.30
N LYS A 13 13.36 13.64 -1.96
CA LYS A 13 14.32 12.55 -2.10
C LYS A 13 15.45 12.91 -3.06
N THR A 14 16.68 12.51 -2.71
CA THR A 14 17.79 12.52 -3.67
C THR A 14 17.63 11.38 -4.69
N ILE A 15 18.37 11.45 -5.80
CA ILE A 15 18.38 10.37 -6.81
C ILE A 15 18.83 9.07 -6.16
N ASP A 16 19.87 9.10 -5.33
CA ASP A 16 20.41 7.91 -4.64
C ASP A 16 19.41 7.24 -3.68
N GLN A 17 18.36 7.98 -3.26
CA GLN A 17 17.27 7.47 -2.43
C GLN A 17 16.06 7.03 -3.27
N ALA A 18 15.75 7.74 -4.35
CA ALA A 18 14.57 7.48 -5.15
C ALA A 18 14.77 6.33 -6.14
N ASP A 19 15.98 6.16 -6.68
CA ASP A 19 16.26 5.08 -7.66
C ASP A 19 16.16 3.67 -7.04
N PRO A 20 16.77 3.38 -5.86
CA PRO A 20 16.56 2.12 -5.17
C PRO A 20 15.09 1.87 -4.84
N GLU A 21 14.34 2.89 -4.47
CA GLU A 21 12.92 2.76 -4.13
C GLU A 21 12.06 2.34 -5.34
N VAL A 22 12.38 2.85 -6.54
CA VAL A 22 11.75 2.40 -7.78
C VAL A 22 12.12 0.95 -8.09
N SER A 23 13.38 0.56 -7.83
CA SER A 23 13.82 -0.83 -7.99
C SER A 23 13.09 -1.77 -7.04
N ASP A 24 12.96 -1.39 -5.78
CA ASP A 24 12.17 -2.14 -4.78
C ASP A 24 10.71 -2.30 -5.20
N ALA A 25 10.11 -1.25 -5.79
CA ALA A 25 8.75 -1.31 -6.31
C ALA A 25 8.60 -2.35 -7.43
N VAL A 26 9.57 -2.44 -8.34
CA VAL A 26 9.60 -3.46 -9.38
C VAL A 26 9.74 -4.86 -8.78
N ASP A 27 10.63 -5.02 -7.81
CA ASP A 27 10.84 -6.29 -7.11
C ASP A 27 9.57 -6.75 -6.37
N PHE A 28 8.83 -5.84 -5.74
CA PHE A 28 7.52 -6.16 -5.14
C PHE A 28 6.52 -6.65 -6.19
N CYS A 29 6.45 -6.02 -7.36
CA CYS A 29 5.56 -6.49 -8.43
C CYS A 29 5.92 -7.91 -8.86
N HIS A 30 7.19 -8.21 -9.08
CA HIS A 30 7.65 -9.56 -9.42
C HIS A 30 7.40 -10.56 -8.29
N HIS A 31 7.69 -10.18 -7.06
CA HIS A 31 7.49 -11.04 -5.89
C HIS A 31 6.02 -11.46 -5.75
N TYR A 32 5.10 -10.50 -5.76
CA TYR A 32 3.67 -10.79 -5.56
C TYR A 32 3.03 -11.47 -6.77
N ALA A 33 3.47 -11.17 -8.00
CA ALA A 33 3.06 -11.93 -9.17
C ALA A 33 3.43 -13.41 -9.06
N ASN A 34 4.66 -13.72 -8.62
CA ASN A 34 5.08 -15.11 -8.38
C ASN A 34 4.34 -15.74 -7.19
N ALA A 35 4.16 -15.00 -6.09
CA ALA A 35 3.45 -15.51 -4.91
C ALA A 35 1.98 -15.83 -5.20
N SER A 36 1.32 -15.09 -6.11
CA SER A 36 -0.07 -15.35 -6.46
C SER A 36 -0.28 -16.73 -7.10
N LEU A 37 0.71 -17.26 -7.80
CA LEU A 37 0.65 -18.60 -8.40
C LEU A 37 0.50 -19.69 -7.34
N GLN A 38 1.05 -19.48 -6.14
CA GLN A 38 0.97 -20.42 -5.02
C GLN A 38 -0.47 -20.51 -4.45
N LEU A 39 -1.27 -19.46 -4.59
CA LEU A 39 -2.66 -19.43 -4.10
C LEU A 39 -3.59 -20.36 -4.89
N THR A 40 -3.17 -20.79 -6.09
CA THR A 40 -3.90 -21.75 -6.96
C THR A 40 -3.22 -23.11 -7.05
N ASP A 41 -2.05 -23.28 -6.45
CA ASP A 41 -1.30 -24.54 -6.45
C ASP A 41 -1.87 -25.49 -5.38
N GLU A 42 -2.47 -26.60 -5.83
CA GLU A 42 -3.08 -27.60 -4.93
C GLU A 42 -2.07 -28.21 -3.94
N ALA A 43 -0.81 -28.42 -4.37
CA ALA A 43 0.23 -28.98 -3.51
C ALA A 43 0.65 -27.98 -2.43
N TYR A 44 0.78 -26.72 -2.79
CA TYR A 44 1.10 -25.65 -1.84
C TYR A 44 -0.04 -25.39 -0.85
N MET A 45 -1.28 -25.35 -1.36
CA MET A 45 -2.47 -25.08 -0.55
C MET A 45 -2.86 -26.25 0.37
N ALA A 46 -2.34 -27.47 0.13
CA ALA A 46 -2.54 -28.65 0.97
C ALA A 46 -4.00 -28.90 1.37
N GLY A 47 -4.93 -28.69 0.44
CA GLY A 47 -6.37 -28.85 0.65
C GLY A 47 -7.06 -27.60 1.20
N ALA A 48 -6.35 -26.51 1.49
CA ALA A 48 -6.95 -25.22 1.80
C ALA A 48 -7.48 -24.54 0.54
N ARG A 49 -8.49 -23.69 0.69
CA ARG A 49 -9.01 -22.83 -0.38
C ARG A 49 -8.70 -21.38 -0.06
N PHE A 50 -8.01 -20.70 -0.96
CA PHE A 50 -7.85 -19.26 -0.87
C PHE A 50 -9.17 -18.55 -1.25
N VAL A 51 -9.58 -17.59 -0.43
CA VAL A 51 -10.74 -16.72 -0.69
C VAL A 51 -10.26 -15.30 -0.62
N PRO A 52 -10.27 -14.56 -1.75
CA PRO A 52 -9.89 -13.16 -1.75
C PRO A 52 -10.87 -12.31 -0.93
N VAL A 53 -10.43 -11.16 -0.47
CA VAL A 53 -11.31 -10.08 0.01
C VAL A 53 -11.62 -9.15 -1.17
N ASP A 54 -12.79 -8.49 -1.15
CA ASP A 54 -13.23 -7.70 -2.28
C ASP A 54 -12.47 -6.37 -2.38
N VAL A 55 -12.35 -5.63 -1.28
CA VAL A 55 -11.74 -4.28 -1.27
C VAL A 55 -10.71 -4.13 -0.17
N THR A 56 -9.50 -3.74 -0.57
CA THR A 56 -8.39 -3.38 0.32
C THR A 56 -8.07 -1.88 0.19
N VAL A 57 -8.04 -1.16 1.30
CA VAL A 57 -7.46 0.19 1.37
C VAL A 57 -5.98 0.07 1.70
N VAL A 58 -5.12 0.67 0.87
CA VAL A 58 -3.69 0.82 1.14
C VAL A 58 -3.43 2.24 1.61
N ALA A 59 -3.15 2.40 2.89
CA ALA A 59 -2.78 3.66 3.52
C ALA A 59 -1.26 3.72 3.66
N SER A 60 -0.62 4.48 2.78
CA SER A 60 0.84 4.49 2.61
C SER A 60 1.49 5.73 3.23
N PRO A 61 2.77 5.63 3.66
CA PRO A 61 3.51 6.73 4.25
C PRO A 61 4.03 7.72 3.19
N TRP A 62 4.61 8.83 3.66
CA TRP A 62 5.22 9.85 2.80
C TRP A 62 6.72 9.64 2.56
N ASN A 63 7.42 8.96 3.48
CA ASN A 63 8.88 8.83 3.46
C ASN A 63 9.40 7.74 2.49
N PHE A 64 8.54 6.81 2.10
CA PHE A 64 8.76 5.85 1.01
C PHE A 64 7.55 5.89 0.06
N PRO A 65 7.41 6.98 -0.73
CA PRO A 65 6.20 7.27 -1.48
C PRO A 65 6.01 6.40 -2.72
N VAL A 66 6.98 5.56 -3.08
CA VAL A 66 6.94 4.69 -4.26
C VAL A 66 6.90 3.21 -3.85
N ALA A 67 7.92 2.70 -3.19
CA ALA A 67 8.06 1.27 -2.90
C ALA A 67 6.92 0.73 -2.03
N ILE A 68 6.64 1.39 -0.90
CA ILE A 68 5.64 0.89 0.07
C ILE A 68 4.22 0.89 -0.50
N PRO A 69 3.71 1.97 -1.15
CA PRO A 69 2.41 1.88 -1.79
C PRO A 69 2.34 0.83 -2.90
N VAL A 70 3.39 0.67 -3.73
CA VAL A 70 3.43 -0.39 -4.74
C VAL A 70 3.36 -1.77 -4.11
N GLY A 71 4.13 -2.01 -3.04
CA GLY A 71 4.09 -3.28 -2.32
C GLY A 71 2.68 -3.63 -1.82
N GLY A 72 1.98 -2.68 -1.20
CA GLY A 72 0.60 -2.87 -0.74
C GLY A 72 -0.39 -3.09 -1.87
N VAL A 73 -0.29 -2.30 -2.94
CA VAL A 73 -1.17 -2.41 -4.12
C VAL A 73 -0.94 -3.74 -4.84
N ALA A 74 0.33 -4.09 -5.13
CA ALA A 74 0.67 -5.32 -5.84
C ALA A 74 0.26 -6.57 -5.04
N ALA A 75 0.47 -6.57 -3.72
CA ALA A 75 0.05 -7.68 -2.85
C ALA A 75 -1.46 -7.88 -2.87
N ALA A 76 -2.24 -6.80 -2.75
CA ALA A 76 -3.69 -6.86 -2.74
C ALA A 76 -4.26 -7.31 -4.10
N LEU A 77 -3.76 -6.75 -5.22
CA LEU A 77 -4.14 -7.16 -6.57
C LEU A 77 -3.81 -8.63 -6.84
N ALA A 78 -2.60 -9.06 -6.50
CA ALA A 78 -2.14 -10.45 -6.67
C ALA A 78 -2.98 -11.44 -5.84
N ALA A 79 -3.55 -10.97 -4.72
CA ALA A 79 -4.50 -11.71 -3.91
C ALA A 79 -5.96 -11.58 -4.38
N GLY A 80 -6.24 -10.94 -5.52
CA GLY A 80 -7.58 -10.83 -6.11
C GLY A 80 -8.47 -9.76 -5.49
N SER A 81 -7.92 -8.77 -4.78
CA SER A 81 -8.66 -7.66 -4.18
C SER A 81 -8.57 -6.41 -5.04
N ALA A 82 -9.69 -5.68 -5.18
CA ALA A 82 -9.63 -4.29 -5.65
C ALA A 82 -8.96 -3.38 -4.60
N VAL A 83 -8.31 -2.33 -5.05
CA VAL A 83 -7.47 -1.48 -4.19
C VAL A 83 -7.87 -0.02 -4.26
N ILE A 84 -8.03 0.59 -3.10
CA ILE A 84 -8.10 2.05 -2.95
C ILE A 84 -6.79 2.51 -2.32
N LEU A 85 -5.95 3.19 -3.10
CA LEU A 85 -4.70 3.77 -2.60
C LEU A 85 -4.96 5.14 -1.97
N LYS A 86 -4.77 5.22 -0.65
CA LYS A 86 -4.80 6.47 0.12
C LYS A 86 -3.37 6.84 0.51
N PRO A 87 -2.70 7.74 -0.23
CA PRO A 87 -1.39 8.21 0.16
C PRO A 87 -1.46 9.13 1.38
N ALA A 88 -0.32 9.28 2.07
CA ALA A 88 -0.14 10.38 3.00
C ALA A 88 -0.23 11.73 2.26
N PRO A 89 -0.74 12.80 2.89
CA PRO A 89 -0.92 14.11 2.23
C PRO A 89 0.30 14.64 1.50
N PRO A 90 1.56 14.47 1.98
CA PRO A 90 2.76 14.94 1.29
C PRO A 90 3.23 14.05 0.12
N ALA A 91 2.48 13.01 -0.29
CA ALA A 91 2.90 12.06 -1.33
C ALA A 91 1.79 11.78 -2.37
N LYS A 92 0.90 12.74 -2.58
CA LYS A 92 -0.27 12.58 -3.47
C LYS A 92 0.11 12.48 -4.94
N ARG A 93 1.15 13.22 -5.36
CA ARG A 93 1.63 13.21 -6.75
C ARG A 93 2.35 11.89 -7.06
N CYS A 94 3.21 11.43 -6.15
CA CYS A 94 3.84 10.10 -6.28
C CYS A 94 2.78 9.01 -6.45
N ALA A 95 1.74 9.03 -5.63
CA ALA A 95 0.65 8.06 -5.73
C ALA A 95 -0.14 8.18 -7.04
N ALA A 96 -0.32 9.39 -7.57
CA ALA A 96 -0.98 9.59 -8.85
C ALA A 96 -0.20 8.96 -10.00
N GLU A 97 1.12 9.18 -10.05
CA GLU A 97 2.01 8.55 -11.04
C GLU A 97 2.03 7.02 -10.91
N LEU A 98 2.02 6.50 -9.69
CA LEU A 98 1.95 5.06 -9.46
C LEU A 98 0.66 4.44 -10.01
N VAL A 99 -0.49 5.06 -9.72
CA VAL A 99 -1.77 4.59 -10.23
C VAL A 99 -1.84 4.71 -11.75
N ALA A 100 -1.29 5.77 -12.34
CA ALA A 100 -1.17 5.91 -13.79
C ALA A 100 -0.33 4.76 -14.38
N ALA A 101 0.82 4.44 -13.80
CA ALA A 101 1.68 3.35 -14.24
C ALA A 101 0.98 1.97 -14.19
N PHE A 102 0.19 1.69 -13.15
CA PHE A 102 -0.62 0.47 -13.10
C PHE A 102 -1.66 0.43 -14.23
N HIS A 103 -2.34 1.54 -14.50
CA HIS A 103 -3.32 1.61 -15.58
C HIS A 103 -2.67 1.48 -16.97
N GLU A 104 -1.50 2.09 -17.18
CA GLU A 104 -0.72 1.95 -18.42
C GLU A 104 -0.23 0.52 -18.64
N ALA A 105 0.09 -0.18 -17.56
CA ALA A 105 0.43 -1.61 -17.59
C ALA A 105 -0.78 -2.52 -17.86
N GLY A 106 -1.99 -1.98 -17.97
CA GLY A 106 -3.20 -2.71 -18.31
C GLY A 106 -4.07 -3.11 -17.12
N VAL A 107 -3.76 -2.66 -15.90
CA VAL A 107 -4.66 -2.89 -14.75
C VAL A 107 -5.94 -2.06 -14.94
N PRO A 108 -7.13 -2.69 -14.87
CA PRO A 108 -8.41 -1.99 -15.01
C PRO A 108 -8.56 -0.84 -14.01
N ARG A 109 -9.17 0.25 -14.45
CA ARG A 109 -9.29 1.49 -13.65
C ARG A 109 -10.16 1.34 -12.40
N ASP A 110 -11.05 0.37 -12.37
CA ASP A 110 -11.91 0.02 -11.24
C ASP A 110 -11.23 -0.91 -10.23
N LEU A 111 -10.09 -1.52 -10.59
CA LEU A 111 -9.32 -2.36 -9.67
C LEU A 111 -8.25 -1.58 -8.87
N VAL A 112 -7.78 -0.44 -9.36
CA VAL A 112 -6.88 0.44 -8.60
C VAL A 112 -7.38 1.87 -8.68
N VAL A 113 -7.83 2.40 -7.55
CA VAL A 113 -8.40 3.74 -7.45
C VAL A 113 -7.55 4.59 -6.52
N LEU A 114 -7.20 5.80 -6.96
CA LEU A 114 -6.52 6.79 -6.13
C LEU A 114 -7.52 7.56 -5.28
N ALA A 115 -7.29 7.62 -3.96
CA ALA A 115 -8.03 8.46 -3.02
C ALA A 115 -7.06 9.47 -2.35
N PRO A 116 -6.75 10.62 -2.99
CA PRO A 116 -5.77 11.58 -2.51
C PRO A 116 -6.36 12.48 -1.41
N LEU A 117 -6.84 11.84 -0.35
CA LEU A 117 -7.55 12.48 0.75
C LEU A 117 -6.57 13.09 1.77
N ASP A 118 -6.98 14.21 2.35
CA ASP A 118 -6.35 14.73 3.56
C ASP A 118 -6.85 13.99 4.80
N ASP A 119 -6.13 14.13 5.90
CA ASP A 119 -6.57 13.57 7.18
C ASP A 119 -7.85 14.28 7.65
N GLY A 120 -8.79 13.51 8.19
CA GLY A 120 -10.08 14.04 8.62
C GLY A 120 -11.25 13.09 8.39
N ASP A 121 -12.46 13.65 8.39
CA ASP A 121 -13.70 12.87 8.36
C ASP A 121 -13.87 12.03 7.10
N VAL A 122 -13.42 12.51 5.94
CA VAL A 122 -13.52 11.75 4.68
C VAL A 122 -12.58 10.54 4.71
N SER A 123 -11.36 10.70 5.22
CA SER A 123 -10.42 9.59 5.43
C SER A 123 -10.95 8.60 6.47
N ARG A 124 -11.58 9.09 7.54
CA ARG A 124 -12.26 8.24 8.52
C ARG A 124 -13.38 7.45 7.85
N TYR A 125 -14.24 8.11 7.09
CA TYR A 125 -15.34 7.46 6.36
C TYR A 125 -14.83 6.35 5.45
N LEU A 126 -13.76 6.62 4.66
CA LEU A 126 -13.16 5.63 3.78
C LEU A 126 -12.73 4.37 4.55
N VAL A 127 -11.88 4.53 5.57
CA VAL A 127 -11.29 3.36 6.26
C VAL A 127 -12.28 2.61 7.16
N THR A 128 -13.41 3.24 7.52
CA THR A 128 -14.46 2.60 8.34
C THR A 128 -15.65 2.11 7.52
N HIS A 129 -15.69 2.39 6.21
CA HIS A 129 -16.79 2.00 5.36
C HIS A 129 -17.02 0.48 5.38
N GLU A 130 -18.27 0.05 5.35
CA GLU A 130 -18.64 -1.38 5.42
C GLU A 130 -18.14 -2.19 4.22
N GLY A 131 -18.05 -1.57 3.04
CA GLY A 131 -17.51 -2.17 1.83
C GLY A 131 -15.97 -2.26 1.79
N VAL A 132 -15.27 -1.88 2.86
CA VAL A 132 -13.82 -2.07 3.00
C VAL A 132 -13.55 -3.25 3.91
N ASP A 133 -12.99 -4.32 3.32
CA ASP A 133 -12.72 -5.57 4.04
C ASP A 133 -11.41 -5.53 4.80
N ARG A 134 -10.42 -4.79 4.27
CA ARG A 134 -9.06 -4.76 4.81
C ARG A 134 -8.43 -3.39 4.66
N VAL A 135 -7.64 -3.01 5.64
CA VAL A 135 -6.74 -1.85 5.57
C VAL A 135 -5.31 -2.32 5.76
N VAL A 136 -4.45 -2.01 4.79
CA VAL A 136 -2.99 -2.16 4.89
C VAL A 136 -2.43 -0.80 5.22
N LEU A 137 -1.82 -0.65 6.39
CA LEU A 137 -1.28 0.61 6.89
C LEU A 137 0.21 0.48 7.13
N THR A 138 1.00 1.32 6.48
CA THR A 138 2.38 1.61 6.91
C THR A 138 2.46 3.05 7.38
N GLY A 139 2.85 3.27 8.64
CA GLY A 139 2.87 4.60 9.22
C GLY A 139 3.16 4.64 10.71
N SER A 140 2.65 5.66 11.40
CA SER A 140 2.86 5.78 12.84
C SER A 140 1.98 4.82 13.64
N TYR A 141 2.46 4.43 14.81
CA TYR A 141 1.65 3.68 15.78
C TYR A 141 0.38 4.44 16.18
N ASP A 142 0.46 5.76 16.29
CA ASP A 142 -0.69 6.60 16.62
C ASP A 142 -1.77 6.56 15.53
N THR A 143 -1.38 6.50 14.25
CA THR A 143 -2.33 6.31 13.15
C THR A 143 -3.03 4.96 13.26
N ALA A 144 -2.30 3.89 13.57
CA ALA A 144 -2.91 2.57 13.76
C ALA A 144 -3.90 2.56 14.94
N ARG A 145 -3.53 3.19 16.07
CA ARG A 145 -4.43 3.37 17.22
C ARG A 145 -5.67 4.17 16.85
N LEU A 146 -5.49 5.25 16.08
CA LEU A 146 -6.59 6.10 15.64
C LEU A 146 -7.57 5.30 14.77
N PHE A 147 -7.10 4.54 13.81
CA PHE A 147 -7.93 3.69 12.94
C PHE A 147 -8.70 2.66 13.77
N ARG A 148 -8.04 2.01 14.70
CA ARG A 148 -8.67 1.07 15.65
C ARG A 148 -9.68 1.73 16.57
N SER A 149 -9.50 3.00 16.93
CA SER A 149 -10.49 3.73 17.74
C SER A 149 -11.77 4.05 16.96
N TRP A 150 -11.68 4.18 15.64
CA TRP A 150 -12.82 4.43 14.76
C TRP A 150 -13.63 3.16 14.44
N LYS A 151 -12.94 2.04 14.24
CA LYS A 151 -13.54 0.73 13.94
C LYS A 151 -12.71 -0.36 14.66
N PRO A 152 -13.08 -0.75 15.89
CA PRO A 152 -12.31 -1.70 16.72
C PRO A 152 -12.11 -3.08 16.09
N ASP A 153 -13.06 -3.53 15.27
CA ASP A 153 -13.06 -4.81 14.55
C ASP A 153 -12.43 -4.72 13.15
N MET A 154 -11.85 -3.57 12.79
CA MET A 154 -11.17 -3.38 11.50
C MET A 154 -10.10 -4.47 11.28
N HIS A 155 -10.14 -5.10 10.10
CA HIS A 155 -9.07 -5.99 9.66
C HIS A 155 -7.87 -5.13 9.21
N LEU A 156 -7.07 -4.71 10.18
CA LEU A 156 -5.90 -3.85 10.01
C LEU A 156 -4.62 -4.67 9.96
N LEU A 157 -3.94 -4.67 8.83
CA LEU A 157 -2.55 -5.11 8.67
C LEU A 157 -1.67 -3.89 8.81
N GLY A 158 -1.06 -3.72 9.98
CA GLY A 158 -0.31 -2.52 10.30
C GLY A 158 1.19 -2.78 10.45
N GLU A 159 2.00 -2.07 9.68
CA GLU A 159 3.42 -1.91 9.90
C GLU A 159 3.66 -0.52 10.49
N THR A 160 4.07 -0.47 11.75
CA THR A 160 4.20 0.78 12.49
C THR A 160 5.61 0.95 13.05
N SER A 161 5.92 2.18 13.49
CA SER A 161 7.23 2.51 14.03
C SER A 161 7.64 1.62 15.22
N GLY A 162 8.85 1.08 15.15
CA GLY A 162 9.48 0.35 16.25
C GLY A 162 10.07 1.28 17.32
N LYS A 163 10.40 0.72 18.48
CA LYS A 163 11.09 1.38 19.60
C LYS A 163 12.40 0.64 19.89
N ASN A 164 13.28 0.59 18.89
CA ASN A 164 14.58 -0.04 19.03
C ASN A 164 15.49 0.81 19.94
N ALA A 165 16.28 0.14 20.75
CA ALA A 165 17.28 0.78 21.60
C ALA A 165 18.67 0.26 21.27
N ILE A 166 19.66 1.17 21.26
CA ILE A 166 21.08 0.84 21.18
C ILE A 166 21.67 1.18 22.55
N ILE A 167 22.24 0.17 23.20
CA ILE A 167 22.96 0.35 24.47
C ILE A 167 24.44 0.34 24.16
N VAL A 168 25.10 1.47 24.43
CA VAL A 168 26.54 1.61 24.31
C VAL A 168 27.14 1.47 25.72
N THR A 169 28.04 0.48 25.92
CA THR A 169 28.77 0.22 27.18
C THR A 169 30.20 0.67 27.08
#